data_d25241ebb5600b416a325ef697ac8bbd
#
_entry.id   d25241ebb5600b416a325ef697ac8bbd
#
_cell.length_a   1.000
_cell.length_b   1.000
_cell.length_c   1.000
_cell.angle_alpha   90.00
_cell.angle_beta   90.00
_cell.angle_gamma   90.00
#
_symmetry.space_group_name_H-M   'P 1'
#
loop_
_entity.id
_entity.type
_entity.pdbx_description
1 polymer ?
#
loop_
_entity_poly.entity_id
_entity_poly.type
_entity_poly.pdbx_seq_one_letter_code
_entity_poly.pdbx_strand_id
1 'polypeptide(L)'
;MVDDTYSFSDYKYSIIEFYSDYWLGCTASKFIVDEFKKNNPEIYFVSINASKQKDHPFIDTYKLYSTPTYVLINNHGEKLSRRVGTFNPNYFLNKTS
;
A
#
# COMPACT_ATOMS: atom_id res chain seq x y z
N MET A 1 -10.04 8.53 -7.34
CA MET A 1 -10.47 9.39 -6.23
C MET A 1 -10.29 8.67 -4.90
N VAL A 2 -9.81 9.36 -3.90
CA VAL A 2 -9.50 8.79 -2.59
C VAL A 2 -10.71 8.94 -1.67
N ASP A 3 -10.97 7.89 -0.86
CA ASP A 3 -12.06 7.88 0.10
C ASP A 3 -11.71 8.77 1.31
N ASP A 4 -12.67 9.57 1.77
CA ASP A 4 -12.51 10.47 2.92
C ASP A 4 -12.26 9.72 4.24
N THR A 5 -12.55 8.42 4.27
CA THR A 5 -12.29 7.57 5.44
C THR A 5 -10.80 7.52 5.78
N TYR A 6 -9.94 7.78 4.82
CA TYR A 6 -8.50 7.69 4.96
C TYR A 6 -7.87 9.08 4.95
N SER A 7 -6.73 9.22 5.61
CA SER A 7 -6.07 10.51 5.80
C SER A 7 -4.99 10.78 4.73
N PHE A 8 -5.23 10.35 3.49
CA PHE A 8 -4.25 10.52 2.40
C PHE A 8 -3.84 11.98 2.19
N SER A 9 -4.80 12.91 2.30
CA SER A 9 -4.54 14.33 2.05
C SER A 9 -3.64 14.96 3.11
N ASP A 10 -3.52 14.31 4.27
CA ASP A 10 -2.68 14.81 5.36
C ASP A 10 -1.21 14.42 5.22
N TYR A 11 -0.91 13.55 4.23
CA TYR A 11 0.43 13.01 4.04
C TYR A 11 0.88 13.28 2.61
N LYS A 12 2.15 13.66 2.45
CA LYS A 12 2.72 13.88 1.13
C LYS A 12 2.70 12.60 0.29
N TYR A 13 2.97 11.46 0.94
CA TYR A 13 2.97 10.15 0.29
C TYR A 13 2.25 9.13 1.15
N SER A 14 1.56 8.20 0.49
CA SER A 14 0.91 7.07 1.16
C SER A 14 1.19 5.80 0.37
N ILE A 15 1.21 4.67 1.08
CA ILE A 15 1.35 3.36 0.46
C ILE A 15 0.11 2.54 0.78
N ILE A 16 -0.52 1.99 -0.24
CA ILE A 16 -1.65 1.07 -0.08
C ILE A 16 -1.14 -0.33 -0.34
N GLU A 17 -1.26 -1.19 0.67
CA GLU A 17 -0.92 -2.60 0.57
C GLU A 17 -2.19 -3.39 0.33
N PHE A 18 -2.25 -4.12 -0.80
CA PHE A 18 -3.33 -5.07 -1.06
C PHE A 18 -2.77 -6.46 -0.83
N TYR A 19 -3.34 -7.21 0.11
CA TYR A 19 -2.89 -8.56 0.44
C TYR A 19 -4.07 -9.51 0.44
N SER A 20 -3.79 -10.81 0.58
CA SER A 20 -4.84 -11.83 0.68
C SER A 20 -4.50 -12.83 1.77
N ASP A 21 -5.52 -13.54 2.23
CA ASP A 21 -5.37 -14.57 3.27
C ASP A 21 -4.54 -15.76 2.78
N TYR A 22 -4.43 -15.93 1.47
CA TYR A 22 -3.78 -17.09 0.88
C TYR A 22 -2.31 -16.88 0.56
N TRP A 23 -1.76 -15.71 0.87
CA TRP A 23 -0.36 -15.43 0.57
C TRP A 23 0.53 -16.01 1.68
N LEU A 24 1.37 -16.99 1.30
CA LEU A 24 2.16 -17.75 2.25
C LEU A 24 3.42 -17.03 2.75
N GLY A 25 3.84 -15.97 2.08
CA GLY A 25 5.02 -15.20 2.49
C GLY A 25 4.75 -14.13 3.53
N CYS A 26 3.57 -14.10 4.11
CA CYS A 26 3.10 -12.96 4.88
C CYS A 26 3.90 -12.67 6.16
N THR A 27 4.45 -13.69 6.82
CA THR A 27 5.15 -13.47 8.11
C THR A 27 6.40 -12.64 7.94
N ALA A 28 7.26 -13.01 7.00
CA ALA A 28 8.51 -12.27 6.75
C ALA A 28 8.21 -10.87 6.22
N SER A 29 7.27 -10.75 5.29
CA SER A 29 6.88 -9.45 4.73
C SER A 29 6.24 -8.54 5.77
N LYS A 30 5.47 -9.12 6.69
CA LYS A 30 4.88 -8.33 7.76
C LYS A 30 5.97 -7.68 8.62
N PHE A 31 7.04 -8.40 8.91
CA PHE A 31 8.16 -7.87 9.67
C PHE A 31 8.79 -6.66 8.96
N ILE A 32 9.01 -6.80 7.65
CA ILE A 32 9.59 -5.73 6.84
C ILE A 32 8.65 -4.52 6.78
N VAL A 33 7.35 -4.76 6.61
CA VAL A 33 6.36 -3.70 6.56
C VAL A 33 6.26 -2.97 7.90
N ASP A 34 6.24 -3.72 9.01
CA ASP A 34 6.15 -3.11 10.34
C ASP A 34 7.37 -2.23 10.63
N GLU A 35 8.56 -2.71 10.23
CA GLU A 35 9.80 -1.95 10.39
C GLU A 35 9.76 -0.68 9.53
N PHE A 36 9.27 -0.79 8.30
CA PHE A 36 9.15 0.36 7.41
C PHE A 36 8.20 1.42 7.99
N LYS A 37 7.07 1.00 8.52
CA LYS A 37 6.09 1.90 9.12
C LYS A 37 6.69 2.62 10.32
N LYS A 38 7.44 1.91 11.13
CA LYS A 38 8.09 2.47 12.32
C LYS A 38 9.14 3.51 11.95
N ASN A 39 9.91 3.25 10.90
CA ASN A 39 11.02 4.10 10.49
C ASN A 39 10.59 5.26 9.59
N ASN A 40 9.38 5.21 9.04
CA ASN A 40 8.89 6.23 8.10
C ASN A 40 7.48 6.68 8.49
N PRO A 41 7.32 7.28 9.69
CA PRO A 41 5.98 7.67 10.16
C PRO A 41 5.35 8.77 9.30
N GLU A 42 6.13 9.46 8.49
CA GLU A 42 5.65 10.50 7.58
C GLU A 42 4.95 9.94 6.36
N ILE A 43 5.08 8.63 6.11
CA ILE A 43 4.38 7.95 5.01
C ILE A 43 3.18 7.21 5.60
N TYR A 44 1.99 7.54 5.10
CA TYR A 44 0.77 6.89 5.55
C TYR A 44 0.67 5.51 4.91
N PHE A 45 0.44 4.48 5.72
CA PHE A 45 0.43 3.10 5.24
C PHE A 45 -0.94 2.48 5.54
N VAL A 46 -1.62 2.00 4.50
CA VAL A 46 -2.94 1.40 4.61
C VAL A 46 -2.89 -0.02 4.07
N SER A 47 -3.43 -0.97 4.83
CA SER A 47 -3.47 -2.38 4.43
C SER A 47 -4.91 -2.79 4.16
N ILE A 48 -5.15 -3.37 2.98
CA ILE A 48 -6.47 -3.81 2.54
C ILE A 48 -6.39 -5.30 2.21
N ASN A 49 -7.22 -6.10 2.90
CA ASN A 49 -7.31 -7.53 2.63
C ASN A 49 -8.27 -7.76 1.48
N ALA A 50 -7.72 -7.99 0.28
CA ALA A 50 -8.52 -8.15 -0.93
C ALA A 50 -9.37 -9.42 -0.92
N SER A 51 -9.02 -10.42 -0.09
CA SER A 51 -9.83 -11.63 0.06
C SER A 51 -11.14 -11.37 0.79
N LYS A 52 -11.09 -10.47 1.79
CA LYS A 52 -12.25 -10.16 2.63
C LYS A 52 -13.00 -8.93 2.15
N GLN A 53 -12.30 -7.98 1.54
CA GLN A 53 -12.87 -6.71 1.09
C GLN A 53 -12.90 -6.66 -0.44
N LYS A 54 -13.54 -7.66 -1.06
CA LYS A 54 -13.55 -7.83 -2.51
C LYS A 54 -14.15 -6.65 -3.25
N ASP A 55 -15.05 -5.91 -2.62
CA ASP A 55 -15.75 -4.78 -3.22
C ASP A 55 -15.13 -3.44 -2.82
N HIS A 56 -13.96 -3.45 -2.20
CA HIS A 56 -13.32 -2.21 -1.78
C HIS A 56 -13.06 -1.33 -3.01
N PRO A 57 -13.46 -0.04 -2.96
CA PRO A 57 -13.35 0.84 -4.14
C PRO A 57 -11.92 1.02 -4.66
N PHE A 58 -10.91 0.87 -3.79
CA PHE A 58 -9.52 1.02 -4.22
C PHE A 58 -9.07 -0.12 -5.14
N ILE A 59 -9.73 -1.26 -5.10
CA ILE A 59 -9.44 -2.37 -6.02
C ILE A 59 -9.66 -1.92 -7.46
N ASP A 60 -10.77 -1.23 -7.71
CA ASP A 60 -11.07 -0.68 -9.03
C ASP A 60 -10.22 0.56 -9.32
N THR A 61 -10.12 1.47 -8.35
CA THR A 61 -9.42 2.73 -8.53
C THR A 61 -7.97 2.51 -8.96
N TYR A 62 -7.29 1.54 -8.34
CA TYR A 62 -5.88 1.28 -8.62
C TYR A 62 -5.65 0.03 -9.47
N LYS A 63 -6.72 -0.54 -10.05
CA LYS A 63 -6.65 -1.64 -11.00
C LYS A 63 -5.89 -2.84 -10.45
N LEU A 64 -6.29 -3.29 -9.26
CA LEU A 64 -5.68 -4.45 -8.63
C LEU A 64 -5.98 -5.72 -9.45
N TYR A 65 -4.95 -6.51 -9.75
CA TYR A 65 -5.12 -7.78 -10.44
C TYR A 65 -4.38 -8.95 -9.79
N SER A 66 -3.55 -8.68 -8.81
CA SER A 66 -2.89 -9.76 -8.06
C SER A 66 -2.47 -9.26 -6.68
N THR A 67 -2.19 -10.18 -5.75
CA THR A 67 -1.73 -9.87 -4.40
C THR A 67 -0.46 -10.66 -4.10
N PRO A 68 0.46 -10.12 -3.30
CA PRO A 68 0.42 -8.77 -2.74
C PRO A 68 0.77 -7.71 -3.79
N THR A 69 0.18 -6.52 -3.65
CA THR A 69 0.49 -5.37 -4.49
C THR A 69 0.59 -4.14 -3.59
N TYR A 70 1.58 -3.31 -3.84
CA TYR A 70 1.82 -2.08 -3.09
C TYR A 70 1.75 -0.91 -4.06
N VAL A 71 0.93 0.09 -3.73
CA VAL A 71 0.73 1.26 -4.57
C VAL A 71 1.14 2.50 -3.80
N LEU A 72 2.06 3.27 -4.36
CA LEU A 72 2.46 4.57 -3.82
C LEU A 72 1.61 5.65 -4.46
N ILE A 73 1.01 6.48 -3.63
CA ILE A 73 0.16 7.59 -4.09
C ILE A 73 0.63 8.90 -3.45
N ASN A 74 0.27 10.01 -4.10
CA ASN A 74 0.48 11.34 -3.53
C ASN A 74 -0.75 11.77 -2.70
N ASN A 75 -0.73 13.01 -2.19
CA ASN A 75 -1.82 13.52 -1.36
C ASN A 75 -3.11 13.81 -2.15
N HIS A 76 -3.09 13.69 -3.46
CA HIS A 76 -4.27 13.80 -4.31
C HIS A 76 -4.84 12.43 -4.70
N GLY A 77 -4.24 11.35 -4.21
CA GLY A 77 -4.68 9.99 -4.53
C GLY A 77 -4.16 9.47 -5.86
N GLU A 78 -3.26 10.19 -6.50
CA GLU A 78 -2.71 9.77 -7.79
C GLU A 78 -1.61 8.73 -7.61
N LYS A 79 -1.68 7.66 -8.41
CA LYS A 79 -0.68 6.60 -8.36
C LYS A 79 0.65 7.10 -8.92
N LEU A 80 1.68 7.02 -8.11
CA LEU A 80 3.04 7.37 -8.50
C LEU A 80 3.84 6.14 -8.91
N SER A 81 3.59 5.01 -8.27
CA SER A 81 4.35 3.79 -8.49
C SER A 81 3.56 2.58 -8.03
N ARG A 82 3.88 1.41 -8.57
CA ARG A 82 3.27 0.13 -8.19
C ARG A 82 4.34 -0.94 -8.15
N ARG A 83 4.25 -1.82 -7.16
CA ARG A 83 5.09 -3.00 -7.09
C ARG A 83 4.23 -4.20 -6.72
N VAL A 84 4.33 -5.26 -7.54
CA VAL A 84 3.67 -6.54 -7.30
C VAL A 84 4.69 -7.50 -6.72
N GLY A 85 4.29 -8.24 -5.70
CA GLY A 85 5.14 -9.21 -5.04
C GLY A 85 5.67 -8.70 -3.70
N THR A 86 6.70 -9.32 -3.18
CA THR A 86 7.25 -9.02 -1.85
C THR A 86 7.58 -7.54 -1.69
N PHE A 87 7.25 -6.99 -0.52
CA PHE A 87 7.49 -5.57 -0.23
C PHE A 87 8.99 -5.26 -0.24
N ASN A 88 9.37 -4.23 -0.97
CA ASN A 88 10.75 -3.74 -1.05
C ASN A 88 10.79 -2.29 -0.62
N PRO A 89 11.22 -2.00 0.63
CA PRO A 89 11.23 -0.63 1.14
C PRO A 89 12.06 0.33 0.29
N ASN A 90 13.22 -0.12 -0.20
CA ASN A 90 14.11 0.74 -0.98
C ASN A 90 13.47 1.21 -2.28
N TYR A 91 12.64 0.38 -2.88
CA TYR A 91 11.92 0.75 -4.10
C TYR A 91 11.08 2.01 -3.86
N PHE A 92 10.34 2.03 -2.75
CA PHE A 92 9.44 3.15 -2.45
C PHE A 92 10.21 4.36 -1.91
N LEU A 93 11.23 4.15 -1.10
CA LEU A 93 12.03 5.25 -0.58
C LEU A 93 12.72 6.01 -1.69
N ASN A 94 13.16 5.32 -2.73
CA ASN A 94 13.76 5.98 -3.90
C ASN A 94 12.75 6.84 -4.67
N LYS A 95 11.46 6.52 -4.58
CA LYS A 95 10.41 7.30 -5.25
C LYS A 95 9.94 8.49 -4.44
N THR A 96 10.25 8.53 -3.15
CA THR A 96 9.79 9.61 -2.25
C THR A 96 10.92 10.59 -1.88
N SER A 97 12.13 10.30 -2.27
CA SER A 97 13.28 11.17 -1.96
C SER A 97 13.38 12.37 -2.91
#